data_3e8a78b37a2fbe3bfe2c80da67ffa914
#
_entry.id   3e8a78b37a2fbe3bfe2c80da67ffa914
#
_cell.length_a   1.000
_cell.length_b   1.000
_cell.length_c   1.000
_cell.angle_alpha   90.00
_cell.angle_beta   90.00
_cell.angle_gamma   90.00
#
_symmetry.space_group_name_H-M   'P 1'
#
loop_
_entity.id
_entity.type
_entity.pdbx_description
1 polymer ?
#
loop_
_entity_poly.entity_id
_entity_poly.type
_entity_poly.pdbx_seq_one_letter_code
_entity_poly.pdbx_strand_id
1 'polypeptide(L)'
;MAVATFHIKKGQIRTTVSLERVLMELLSIHLVGKAEFSAVTKWAQQQVDDDPGAYEKATSQRLASKAALEIAPKKLQEQYWDLALAESQKARRKGKRRA
;
A
#
# COMPACT_ATOMS: atom_id res chain seq x y z
N MET A 1 11.16 7.76 14.59
CA MET A 1 10.99 7.94 13.15
C MET A 1 9.91 8.98 12.87
N ALA A 2 10.14 9.82 11.88
CA ALA A 2 9.16 10.84 11.52
C ALA A 2 8.03 10.22 10.71
N VAL A 3 6.81 10.49 11.11
CA VAL A 3 5.58 10.02 10.46
C VAL A 3 4.83 11.24 9.95
N ALA A 4 4.28 11.16 8.75
CA ALA A 4 3.41 12.18 8.21
C ALA A 4 1.98 11.64 8.19
N THR A 5 1.02 12.51 8.52
CA THR A 5 -0.38 12.15 8.55
C THR A 5 -1.17 12.95 7.51
N PHE A 6 -2.18 12.32 6.95
CA PHE A 6 -3.11 12.98 6.05
C PHE A 6 -4.48 12.32 6.18
N HIS A 7 -5.48 12.90 5.55
CA HIS A 7 -6.85 12.39 5.64
C HIS A 7 -7.36 11.98 4.28
N ILE A 8 -8.09 10.87 4.27
CA ILE A 8 -8.84 10.39 3.11
C ILE A 8 -10.27 10.11 3.55
N LYS A 9 -11.14 9.82 2.61
CA LYS A 9 -12.52 9.40 2.90
C LYS A 9 -12.71 7.94 2.49
N LYS A 10 -13.26 7.15 3.42
CA LYS A 10 -13.72 5.79 3.16
C LYS A 10 -15.24 5.85 3.12
N GLY A 11 -15.79 5.98 1.91
CA GLY A 11 -17.19 6.36 1.76
C GLY A 11 -17.40 7.79 2.25
N GLN A 12 -18.19 7.96 3.31
CA GLN A 12 -18.42 9.27 3.93
C GLN A 12 -17.60 9.48 5.21
N ILE A 13 -16.82 8.49 5.63
CA ILE A 13 -16.06 8.54 6.87
C ILE A 13 -14.66 9.09 6.59
N ARG A 14 -14.31 10.19 7.29
CA ARG A 14 -12.96 10.74 7.22
C ARG A 14 -12.01 9.85 8.02
N THR A 15 -10.96 9.38 7.38
CA THR A 15 -10.00 8.47 7.96
C THR A 15 -8.61 9.09 7.95
N THR A 16 -7.93 9.04 9.09
CA THR A 16 -6.54 9.50 9.20
C THR A 16 -5.60 8.38 8.78
N VAL A 17 -4.66 8.70 7.88
CA VAL A 17 -3.62 7.78 7.43
C VAL A 17 -2.26 8.31 7.89
N SER A 18 -1.44 7.41 8.42
CA SER A 18 -0.08 7.73 8.86
C SER A 18 0.91 6.89 8.08
N LEU A 19 1.84 7.53 7.39
CA LEU A 19 2.91 6.86 6.65
C LEU A 19 4.25 7.43 7.07
N GLU A 20 5.30 6.62 6.98
CA GLU A 20 6.65 7.12 7.20
C GLU A 20 6.95 8.23 6.21
N ARG A 21 7.58 9.29 6.70
CA ARG A 21 7.87 10.47 5.89
C ARG A 21 8.74 10.13 4.68
N VAL A 22 9.73 9.27 4.85
CA VAL A 22 10.60 8.84 3.75
C VAL A 22 9.78 8.16 2.65
N LEU A 23 8.83 7.31 3.04
CA LEU A 23 7.95 6.63 2.09
C LEU A 23 7.09 7.63 1.34
N MET A 24 6.55 8.63 2.02
CA MET A 24 5.75 9.68 1.37
C MET A 24 6.58 10.51 0.40
N GLU A 25 7.81 10.83 0.76
CA GLU A 25 8.72 11.57 -0.13
C GLU A 25 9.05 10.76 -1.38
N LEU A 26 9.42 9.49 -1.22
CA LEU A 26 9.74 8.60 -2.35
C LEU A 26 8.55 8.42 -3.28
N LEU A 27 7.37 8.17 -2.71
CA LEU A 27 6.16 8.00 -3.50
C LEU A 27 5.80 9.29 -4.25
N SER A 28 5.91 10.43 -3.59
CA SER A 28 5.66 11.74 -4.18
C SER A 28 6.57 12.00 -5.38
N ILE A 29 7.86 11.73 -5.23
CA ILE A 29 8.84 11.87 -6.32
C ILE A 29 8.48 10.93 -7.48
N HIS A 30 8.08 9.70 -7.17
CA HIS A 30 7.65 8.73 -8.18
C HIS A 30 6.42 9.21 -8.95
N LEU A 31 5.46 9.82 -8.25
CA LEU A 31 4.19 10.24 -8.87
C LEU A 31 4.32 11.54 -9.66
N VAL A 32 5.01 12.53 -9.12
CA VAL A 32 5.04 13.90 -9.70
C VAL A 32 6.43 14.49 -9.87
N GLY A 33 7.48 13.74 -9.56
CA GLY A 33 8.87 14.18 -9.74
C GLY A 33 9.42 15.14 -8.69
N LYS A 34 8.66 15.39 -7.62
CA LYS A 34 9.07 16.26 -6.51
C LYS A 34 8.36 15.87 -5.22
N ALA A 35 8.86 16.35 -4.09
CA ALA A 35 8.26 16.09 -2.79
C ALA A 35 7.00 16.93 -2.59
N GLU A 36 5.86 16.42 -3.01
CA GLU A 36 4.57 17.08 -2.90
C GLU A 36 3.56 16.11 -2.27
N PHE A 37 3.31 16.26 -0.97
CA PHE A 37 2.49 15.31 -0.21
C PHE A 37 1.02 15.28 -0.62
N SER A 38 0.51 16.36 -1.21
CA SER A 38 -0.84 16.37 -1.77
C SER A 38 -1.01 15.31 -2.87
N ALA A 39 0.04 15.00 -3.63
CA ALA A 39 0.01 13.95 -4.63
C ALA A 39 -0.18 12.57 -3.99
N VAL A 40 0.45 12.34 -2.84
CA VAL A 40 0.30 11.09 -2.08
C VAL A 40 -1.13 10.96 -1.54
N THR A 41 -1.70 12.05 -1.05
CA THR A 41 -3.09 12.07 -0.55
C THR A 41 -4.06 11.68 -1.67
N LYS A 42 -3.91 12.25 -2.84
CA LYS A 42 -4.74 11.91 -4.01
C LYS A 42 -4.57 10.47 -4.43
N TRP A 43 -3.32 9.99 -4.46
CA TRP A 43 -3.02 8.60 -4.78
C TRP A 43 -3.70 7.64 -3.80
N ALA A 44 -3.56 7.91 -2.50
CA ALA A 44 -4.16 7.08 -1.45
C ALA A 44 -5.68 7.05 -1.56
N GLN A 45 -6.31 8.21 -1.80
CA GLN A 45 -7.75 8.29 -2.01
C GLN A 45 -8.18 7.43 -3.19
N GLN A 46 -7.42 7.48 -4.29
CA GLN A 46 -7.70 6.68 -5.48
C GLN A 46 -7.61 5.18 -5.19
N GLN A 47 -6.59 4.75 -4.45
CA GLN A 47 -6.45 3.33 -4.08
C GLN A 47 -7.66 2.84 -3.30
N VAL A 48 -8.11 3.62 -2.33
CA VAL A 48 -9.26 3.25 -1.49
C VAL A 48 -10.56 3.26 -2.31
N ASP A 49 -10.73 4.23 -3.19
CA ASP A 49 -11.91 4.31 -4.05
C ASP A 49 -11.98 3.14 -5.03
N ASP A 50 -10.83 2.70 -5.56
CA ASP A 50 -10.77 1.60 -6.51
C ASP A 50 -11.01 0.24 -5.85
N ASP A 51 -10.61 0.07 -4.58
CA ASP A 51 -10.77 -1.20 -3.87
C ASP A 51 -11.02 -0.95 -2.37
N PRO A 52 -12.22 -0.47 -2.00
CA PRO A 52 -12.51 -0.13 -0.60
C PRO A 52 -12.38 -1.32 0.36
N GLY A 53 -12.68 -2.53 -0.10
CA GLY A 53 -12.57 -3.73 0.74
C GLY A 53 -11.15 -4.02 1.18
N ALA A 54 -10.16 -3.77 0.32
CA ALA A 54 -8.76 -4.01 0.63
C ALA A 54 -8.24 -3.09 1.74
N TYR A 55 -8.85 -1.94 1.95
CA TYR A 55 -8.40 -0.91 2.90
C TYR A 55 -9.37 -0.72 4.07
N GLU A 56 -10.28 -1.63 4.28
CA GLU A 56 -11.26 -1.56 5.37
C GLU A 56 -10.59 -1.63 6.74
N LYS A 57 -9.60 -2.52 6.89
CA LYS A 57 -8.82 -2.67 8.12
C LYS A 57 -7.36 -2.40 7.85
N ALA A 58 -6.66 -1.89 8.86
CA ALA A 58 -5.22 -1.59 8.79
C ALA A 58 -4.89 -0.69 7.58
N THR A 59 -5.69 0.35 7.37
CA THR A 59 -5.62 1.21 6.20
C THR A 59 -4.22 1.78 5.97
N SER A 60 -3.58 2.34 7.02
CA SER A 60 -2.23 2.91 6.92
C SER A 60 -1.20 1.86 6.50
N GLN A 61 -1.24 0.68 7.13
CA GLN A 61 -0.30 -0.41 6.82
C GLN A 61 -0.46 -0.91 5.39
N ARG A 62 -1.70 -1.06 4.94
CA ARG A 62 -1.98 -1.53 3.58
C ARG A 62 -1.59 -0.50 2.53
N LEU A 63 -1.83 0.77 2.80
CA LEU A 63 -1.37 1.85 1.92
C LEU A 63 0.16 1.94 1.89
N ALA A 64 0.83 1.74 3.03
CA ALA A 64 2.29 1.71 3.08
C ALA A 64 2.86 0.57 2.23
N SER A 65 2.28 -0.63 2.31
CA SER A 65 2.69 -1.77 1.50
C SER A 65 2.46 -1.51 0.01
N LYS A 66 1.32 -0.94 -0.35
CA LYS A 66 1.01 -0.58 -1.74
C LYS A 66 1.98 0.48 -2.26
N ALA A 67 2.31 1.47 -1.44
CA ALA A 67 3.25 2.51 -1.80
C ALA A 67 4.65 1.95 -2.05
N ALA A 68 5.11 1.03 -1.21
CA ALA A 68 6.41 0.38 -1.39
C ALA A 68 6.46 -0.39 -2.71
N LEU A 69 5.39 -1.10 -3.05
CA LEU A 69 5.29 -1.81 -4.34
C LEU A 69 5.26 -0.84 -5.51
N GLU A 70 4.54 0.28 -5.38
CA GLU A 70 4.40 1.28 -6.44
C GLU A 70 5.75 1.89 -6.82
N ILE A 71 6.61 2.19 -5.85
CA ILE A 71 7.91 2.80 -6.10
C ILE A 71 9.00 1.79 -6.46
N ALA A 72 8.77 0.49 -6.25
CA ALA A 72 9.75 -0.54 -6.56
C ALA A 72 9.94 -0.69 -8.06
N PRO A 73 11.17 -0.98 -8.54
CA PRO A 73 11.38 -1.31 -9.94
C PRO A 73 10.54 -2.50 -10.38
N LYS A 74 10.10 -2.50 -11.62
CA LYS A 74 9.20 -3.54 -12.15
C LYS A 74 9.72 -4.96 -11.92
N LYS A 75 11.01 -5.17 -12.12
CA LYS A 75 11.64 -6.47 -11.91
C LYS A 75 11.49 -6.94 -10.45
N LEU A 76 11.67 -6.03 -9.50
CA LEU A 76 11.52 -6.33 -8.08
C LEU A 76 10.07 -6.62 -7.71
N GLN A 77 9.13 -5.90 -8.31
CA GLN A 77 7.70 -6.17 -8.14
C GLN A 77 7.34 -7.59 -8.58
N GLU A 78 7.84 -8.01 -9.74
CA GLU A 78 7.62 -9.36 -10.27
C GLU A 78 8.18 -10.43 -9.32
N GLN A 79 9.39 -10.24 -8.81
CA GLN A 79 10.02 -11.15 -7.84
C GLN A 79 9.20 -11.24 -6.56
N TYR A 80 8.69 -10.11 -6.07
CA TYR A 80 7.83 -10.09 -4.88
C TYR A 80 6.55 -10.91 -5.09
N TRP A 81 5.88 -10.72 -6.22
CA TRP A 81 4.64 -11.44 -6.50
C TRP A 81 4.88 -12.94 -6.66
N ASP A 82 5.99 -13.35 -7.27
CA ASP A 82 6.36 -14.76 -7.39
C ASP A 82 6.56 -15.40 -6.01
N LEU A 83 7.25 -14.70 -5.12
CA LEU A 83 7.47 -15.15 -3.75
C LEU A 83 6.15 -15.27 -2.98
N ALA A 84 5.29 -14.27 -3.07
CA ALA A 84 3.99 -14.27 -2.39
C ALA A 84 3.12 -15.42 -2.89
N LEU A 85 3.13 -15.71 -4.18
CA LEU A 85 2.39 -16.82 -4.78
C LEU A 85 2.90 -18.16 -4.28
N ALA A 86 4.23 -18.33 -4.22
CA ALA A 86 4.85 -19.56 -3.72
C ALA A 86 4.48 -19.83 -2.27
N GLU A 87 4.49 -18.82 -1.42
CA GLU A 87 4.10 -18.95 -0.01
C GLU A 87 2.62 -19.28 0.14
N SER A 88 1.77 -18.68 -0.65
CA SER A 88 0.33 -18.97 -0.68
C SER A 88 0.07 -20.44 -1.04
N GLN A 89 0.80 -20.98 -2.02
CA GLN A 89 0.69 -22.38 -2.41
C GLN A 89 1.17 -23.32 -1.30
N LYS A 90 2.24 -22.98 -0.60
CA LYS A 90 2.72 -23.76 0.56
C LYS A 90 1.67 -23.82 1.66
N ALA A 91 1.05 -22.69 1.98
CA ALA A 91 0.01 -22.63 3.00
C ALA A 91 -1.20 -23.50 2.63
N ARG A 92 -1.60 -23.49 1.36
CA ARG A 92 -2.68 -24.35 0.86
C ARG A 92 -2.34 -25.84 0.99
N ARG A 93 -1.11 -26.23 0.66
CA ARG A 93 -0.66 -27.62 0.79
C ARG A 93 -0.71 -28.10 2.24
N LYS A 94 -0.26 -27.27 3.18
CA LYS A 94 -0.33 -27.58 4.60
C LYS A 94 -1.76 -27.76 5.08
N GLY A 95 -2.68 -26.91 4.62
CA GLY A 95 -4.10 -27.01 4.94
C GLY A 95 -4.71 -28.31 4.46
N LYS A 96 -4.37 -28.74 3.25
CA LYS A 96 -4.88 -30.00 2.68
C LYS A 96 -4.41 -31.24 3.45
N ARG A 97 -3.20 -31.22 4.00
CA ARG A 97 -2.65 -32.36 4.76
C ARG A 97 -3.34 -32.58 6.09
N ARG A 98 -4.02 -31.59 6.62
CA ARG A 98 -4.73 -31.69 7.90
C ARG A 98 -6.18 -32.13 7.78
N ALA A 99 -6.69 -32.19 6.59
CA ALA A 99 -8.07 -32.61 6.34
C ALA A 99 -8.25 -34.13 6.39
#